data_72bf1270df7505e62335e1335b1630bc
#
_entry.id   72bf1270df7505e62335e1335b1630bc
#
_cell.length_a   1.000
_cell.length_b   1.000
_cell.length_c   1.000
_cell.angle_alpha   90.00
_cell.angle_beta   90.00
_cell.angle_gamma   90.00
#
_symmetry.space_group_name_H-M   'P 1'
#
loop_
_entity.id
_entity.type
_entity.pdbx_description
1 polymer ?
#
loop_
_entity_poly.entity_id
_entity_poly.type
_entity_poly.pdbx_seq_one_letter_code
_entity_poly.pdbx_strand_id
1 'polypeptide(L)'
;MLRGVNKFILETRNLTGETRPRRSALVWHMTNQYGTDDLRILNIREVTPPVDLHEAFPVSEAAANTIIATRQAIHDILIGKDERLLVVIGPCSIHDPRAALEYAGRLKLMRERLADDLLIVMRVYFEKPRTTVGWKGLINDPNLDGSFKINQGLRIARKLLLDLNEMGVPAATEFLDLISPQYVADLVSWGAIGARTTESQVHRELASGLSCPVGFKNGTDGTLKVAVDAIRSASQPHHFLSLTKEGRSAIFSTSGNPDCHIILRGGKQPNYDATSVAKAVSDLKAAGLNALVMVDFSHANSLKDHQRQLEVGQDVSTQIAAGNQAIIGAMIESHLQAGRQDVQPGQSPAYGQSITDACIGWDDSVALLEVLAAGVRARRQHKHTKVAS
;
A
#
# COMPACT_ATOMS: atom_id res chain seq x y z
N MET A 1 -22.86 -10.41 52.94
CA MET A 1 -23.28 -11.73 52.46
C MET A 1 -22.63 -11.97 51.11
N LEU A 2 -21.54 -12.74 51.16
CA LEU A 2 -20.79 -13.14 49.93
C LEU A 2 -21.43 -14.44 49.41
N ARG A 3 -21.85 -14.46 48.14
CA ARG A 3 -22.16 -15.71 47.46
C ARG A 3 -21.24 -15.87 46.25
N GLY A 4 -20.65 -17.05 46.24
CA GLY A 4 -19.53 -17.45 45.42
C GLY A 4 -19.85 -17.53 43.91
N VAL A 5 -18.82 -17.24 43.13
CA VAL A 5 -18.76 -17.50 41.68
C VAL A 5 -18.02 -18.83 41.48
N ASN A 6 -18.73 -19.82 40.93
CA ASN A 6 -18.18 -21.12 40.56
C ASN A 6 -17.21 -20.97 39.40
N LYS A 7 -15.97 -21.45 39.63
CA LYS A 7 -14.97 -21.67 38.58
C LYS A 7 -15.31 -22.95 37.81
N PHE A 8 -15.61 -22.83 36.53
CA PHE A 8 -15.47 -23.96 35.59
C PHE A 8 -14.10 -23.87 34.94
N ILE A 9 -13.21 -24.80 35.28
CA ILE A 9 -11.91 -25.01 34.61
C ILE A 9 -12.14 -26.13 33.59
N LEU A 10 -12.00 -25.83 32.30
CA LEU A 10 -11.93 -26.84 31.24
C LEU A 10 -10.46 -27.21 31.01
N GLU A 11 -10.07 -28.41 31.41
CA GLU A 11 -8.76 -29.00 31.09
C GLU A 11 -8.82 -29.68 29.72
N THR A 12 -7.85 -29.35 28.86
CA THR A 12 -7.59 -30.12 27.63
C THR A 12 -6.24 -30.82 27.75
N ARG A 13 -6.23 -32.15 27.59
CA ARG A 13 -5.02 -32.97 27.60
C ARG A 13 -4.33 -32.99 26.25
N ASN A 14 -3.02 -32.80 26.22
CA ASN A 14 -2.17 -33.07 25.05
C ASN A 14 -1.74 -34.55 25.05
N LEU A 15 -1.39 -35.06 23.86
CA LEU A 15 -0.97 -36.44 23.59
C LEU A 15 0.28 -36.92 24.38
N THR A 16 0.93 -36.03 25.11
CA THR A 16 2.11 -36.34 25.95
C THR A 16 1.82 -36.37 27.46
N GLY A 17 0.56 -36.21 27.87
CA GLY A 17 0.17 -36.35 29.28
C GLY A 17 0.56 -35.20 30.22
N GLU A 18 1.20 -34.13 29.74
CA GLU A 18 1.52 -32.97 30.57
C GLU A 18 0.42 -31.89 30.41
N THR A 19 -0.20 -31.55 31.53
CA THR A 19 -1.17 -30.43 31.60
C THR A 19 -0.44 -29.09 31.65
N ARG A 20 -0.29 -28.38 30.53
CA ARG A 20 -0.02 -26.95 30.59
C ARG A 20 -1.33 -26.22 30.87
N PRO A 21 -1.40 -25.35 31.90
CA PRO A 21 -2.58 -24.51 32.07
C PRO A 21 -2.72 -23.61 30.84
N ARG A 22 -3.79 -23.80 30.02
CA ARG A 22 -4.22 -22.75 29.11
C ARG A 22 -4.47 -21.52 29.98
N ARG A 23 -3.73 -20.45 29.73
CA ARG A 23 -4.10 -19.13 30.23
C ARG A 23 -5.53 -18.88 29.68
N SER A 24 -6.53 -19.16 30.52
CA SER A 24 -7.90 -18.73 30.26
C SER A 24 -7.84 -17.28 29.83
N ALA A 25 -8.70 -16.89 28.91
CA ALA A 25 -8.98 -15.50 28.64
C ALA A 25 -9.36 -14.84 29.98
N LEU A 26 -8.35 -14.39 30.71
CA LEU A 26 -8.53 -13.50 31.84
C LEU A 26 -9.04 -12.22 31.22
N VAL A 27 -10.37 -12.06 31.25
CA VAL A 27 -10.95 -10.74 31.20
C VAL A 27 -10.25 -9.99 32.32
N TRP A 28 -9.31 -9.14 31.95
CA TRP A 28 -8.72 -8.17 32.86
C TRP A 28 -9.81 -7.16 33.21
N HIS A 29 -10.75 -7.58 34.08
CA HIS A 29 -11.40 -6.63 34.96
C HIS A 29 -10.33 -6.19 35.95
N MET A 30 -9.40 -5.38 35.49
CA MET A 30 -8.76 -4.46 36.41
C MET A 30 -9.90 -3.61 36.94
N THR A 31 -10.29 -3.88 38.16
CA THR A 31 -11.15 -2.99 38.94
C THR A 31 -10.37 -1.68 39.06
N ASN A 32 -10.52 -0.82 38.03
CA ASN A 32 -10.10 0.58 38.15
C ASN A 32 -11.00 1.18 39.20
N GLN A 33 -10.55 1.15 40.45
CA GLN A 33 -11.31 1.61 41.64
C GLN A 33 -11.77 3.06 41.49
N TYR A 34 -11.15 3.80 40.57
CA TYR A 34 -11.43 5.22 40.34
C TYR A 34 -12.08 5.53 38.99
N GLY A 35 -12.30 4.53 38.15
CA GLY A 35 -12.93 4.70 36.82
C GLY A 35 -12.17 5.66 35.90
N THR A 36 -10.85 5.55 35.81
CA THR A 36 -9.97 6.45 35.03
C THR A 36 -9.54 5.89 33.68
N ASP A 37 -9.76 4.59 33.42
CA ASP A 37 -9.28 3.90 32.22
C ASP A 37 -10.35 2.97 31.65
N ASP A 38 -10.24 2.65 30.37
CA ASP A 38 -11.10 1.73 29.60
C ASP A 38 -12.61 2.03 29.61
N LEU A 39 -13.01 3.23 29.99
CA LEU A 39 -14.43 3.61 30.16
C LEU A 39 -15.28 3.51 28.89
N ARG A 40 -14.65 3.47 27.73
CA ARG A 40 -15.30 3.40 26.41
C ARG A 40 -14.93 2.14 25.64
N ILE A 41 -14.14 1.25 26.24
CA ILE A 41 -13.79 -0.03 25.64
C ILE A 41 -14.89 -1.04 25.99
N LEU A 42 -15.65 -1.46 24.96
CA LEU A 42 -16.78 -2.39 25.16
C LEU A 42 -16.31 -3.86 25.16
N ASN A 43 -15.25 -4.17 24.40
CA ASN A 43 -14.73 -5.53 24.28
C ASN A 43 -13.31 -5.50 23.74
N ILE A 44 -12.48 -6.46 24.17
CA ILE A 44 -11.14 -6.71 23.68
C ILE A 44 -11.10 -8.15 23.17
N ARG A 45 -10.66 -8.33 21.92
CA ARG A 45 -10.41 -9.65 21.32
C ARG A 45 -8.96 -9.72 20.90
N GLU A 46 -8.32 -10.84 21.18
CA GLU A 46 -6.94 -11.07 20.74
C GLU A 46 -6.89 -11.20 19.22
N VAL A 47 -5.89 -10.54 18.62
CA VAL A 47 -5.51 -10.77 17.23
C VAL A 47 -4.52 -11.93 17.17
N THR A 48 -4.64 -12.80 16.16
CA THR A 48 -3.67 -13.86 15.89
C THR A 48 -2.28 -13.25 15.75
N PRO A 49 -1.25 -13.71 16.46
CA PRO A 49 0.11 -13.18 16.34
C PRO A 49 0.61 -13.25 14.88
N PRO A 50 1.42 -12.28 14.41
CA PRO A 50 1.98 -12.31 13.06
C PRO A 50 2.71 -13.62 12.74
N VAL A 51 3.48 -14.18 13.67
CA VAL A 51 4.22 -15.43 13.48
C VAL A 51 3.32 -16.58 13.05
N ASP A 52 2.13 -16.71 13.62
CA ASP A 52 1.18 -17.79 13.26
C ASP A 52 0.72 -17.68 11.81
N LEU A 53 0.56 -16.44 11.31
CA LEU A 53 0.22 -16.20 9.91
C LEU A 53 1.42 -16.45 8.98
N HIS A 54 2.63 -16.13 9.42
CA HIS A 54 3.85 -16.41 8.68
C HIS A 54 4.09 -17.93 8.56
N GLU A 55 3.80 -18.69 9.62
CA GLU A 55 3.87 -20.16 9.60
C GLU A 55 2.77 -20.79 8.73
N ALA A 56 1.55 -20.24 8.78
CA ALA A 56 0.42 -20.72 7.97
C ALA A 56 0.58 -20.40 6.47
N PHE A 57 1.23 -19.30 6.14
CA PHE A 57 1.48 -18.81 4.77
C PHE A 57 2.93 -18.36 4.65
N PRO A 58 3.90 -19.30 4.63
CA PRO A 58 5.32 -18.98 4.52
C PRO A 58 5.63 -18.43 3.13
N VAL A 59 6.62 -17.55 3.06
CA VAL A 59 7.10 -17.02 1.78
C VAL A 59 7.79 -18.14 1.01
N SER A 60 7.30 -18.46 -0.19
CA SER A 60 7.94 -19.42 -1.08
C SER A 60 9.15 -18.78 -1.80
N GLU A 61 10.05 -19.61 -2.33
CA GLU A 61 11.21 -19.14 -3.11
C GLU A 61 10.77 -18.30 -4.32
N ALA A 62 9.72 -18.70 -5.03
CA ALA A 62 9.17 -17.96 -6.16
C ALA A 62 8.67 -16.57 -5.74
N ALA A 63 7.92 -16.49 -4.64
CA ALA A 63 7.46 -15.23 -4.09
C ALA A 63 8.62 -14.34 -3.64
N ALA A 64 9.61 -14.90 -2.92
CA ALA A 64 10.79 -14.17 -2.49
C ALA A 64 11.56 -13.57 -3.66
N ASN A 65 11.79 -14.34 -4.72
CA ASN A 65 12.47 -13.88 -5.93
C ASN A 65 11.72 -12.72 -6.59
N THR A 66 10.38 -12.81 -6.71
CA THR A 66 9.55 -11.72 -7.25
C THR A 66 9.71 -10.43 -6.43
N ILE A 67 9.65 -10.53 -5.10
CA ILE A 67 9.73 -9.39 -4.19
C ILE A 67 11.12 -8.75 -4.22
N ILE A 68 12.17 -9.56 -4.05
CA ILE A 68 13.56 -9.07 -3.99
C ILE A 68 13.94 -8.40 -5.30
N ALA A 69 13.69 -9.06 -6.44
CA ALA A 69 14.00 -8.52 -7.76
C ALA A 69 13.25 -7.19 -8.02
N THR A 70 11.98 -7.11 -7.60
CA THR A 70 11.19 -5.89 -7.79
C THR A 70 11.68 -4.75 -6.89
N ARG A 71 11.97 -5.02 -5.60
CA ARG A 71 12.54 -4.00 -4.69
C ARG A 71 13.86 -3.46 -5.22
N GLN A 72 14.74 -4.36 -5.72
CA GLN A 72 16.02 -3.96 -6.31
C GLN A 72 15.81 -3.11 -7.58
N ALA A 73 14.89 -3.50 -8.47
CA ALA A 73 14.59 -2.73 -9.68
C ALA A 73 14.03 -1.34 -9.36
N ILE A 74 13.19 -1.19 -8.32
CA ILE A 74 12.71 0.11 -7.87
C ILE A 74 13.87 0.95 -7.30
N HIS A 75 14.73 0.34 -6.49
CA HIS A 75 15.96 1.00 -6.02
C HIS A 75 16.82 1.50 -7.19
N ASP A 76 17.04 0.67 -8.20
CA ASP A 76 17.82 1.02 -9.37
C ASP A 76 17.20 2.18 -10.18
N ILE A 77 15.86 2.27 -10.25
CA ILE A 77 15.15 3.42 -10.81
C ILE A 77 15.43 4.69 -9.96
N LEU A 78 15.35 4.58 -8.63
CA LEU A 78 15.55 5.70 -7.70
C LEU A 78 16.99 6.25 -7.72
N ILE A 79 17.98 5.44 -8.06
CA ILE A 79 19.38 5.87 -8.21
C ILE A 79 19.81 6.09 -9.66
N GLY A 80 18.87 6.02 -10.62
CA GLY A 80 19.09 6.31 -12.02
C GLY A 80 19.85 5.24 -12.82
N LYS A 81 19.96 4.01 -12.29
CA LYS A 81 20.55 2.87 -13.01
C LYS A 81 19.56 2.17 -13.94
N ASP A 82 18.28 2.24 -13.65
CA ASP A 82 17.20 1.69 -14.47
C ASP A 82 16.36 2.85 -15.03
N GLU A 83 16.14 2.86 -16.34
CA GLU A 83 15.42 3.93 -17.03
C GLU A 83 13.93 3.60 -17.24
N ARG A 84 13.46 2.45 -16.76
CA ARG A 84 12.04 2.10 -16.84
C ARG A 84 11.19 3.04 -15.99
N LEU A 85 9.92 3.14 -16.35
CA LEU A 85 8.93 3.84 -15.52
C LEU A 85 8.30 2.86 -14.54
N LEU A 86 8.33 3.17 -13.24
CA LEU A 86 7.60 2.42 -12.23
C LEU A 86 6.09 2.70 -12.37
N VAL A 87 5.27 1.69 -12.64
CA VAL A 87 3.82 1.82 -12.75
C VAL A 87 3.13 1.00 -11.67
N VAL A 88 2.50 1.69 -10.71
CA VAL A 88 1.66 1.07 -9.68
C VAL A 88 0.22 1.14 -10.14
N ILE A 89 -0.34 0.02 -10.61
CA ILE A 89 -1.68 -0.03 -11.23
C ILE A 89 -2.54 -1.15 -10.64
N GLY A 90 -3.80 -0.87 -10.38
CA GLY A 90 -4.78 -1.84 -9.89
C GLY A 90 -5.94 -1.21 -9.15
N PRO A 91 -6.81 -2.01 -8.52
CA PRO A 91 -8.02 -1.55 -7.87
C PRO A 91 -7.76 -0.46 -6.82
N CYS A 92 -8.71 0.46 -6.67
CA CYS A 92 -8.68 1.47 -5.60
C CYS A 92 -8.57 0.79 -4.23
N SER A 93 -9.32 -0.30 -4.03
CA SER A 93 -9.22 -1.21 -2.89
C SER A 93 -9.57 -2.64 -3.29
N ILE A 94 -8.98 -3.60 -2.59
CA ILE A 94 -9.33 -5.02 -2.74
C ILE A 94 -10.50 -5.35 -1.82
N HIS A 95 -11.59 -5.84 -2.38
CA HIS A 95 -12.72 -6.38 -1.61
C HIS A 95 -13.08 -7.81 -2.03
N ASP A 96 -12.76 -8.22 -3.25
CA ASP A 96 -12.91 -9.60 -3.74
C ASP A 96 -11.54 -10.15 -4.18
N PRO A 97 -10.95 -11.10 -3.44
CA PRO A 97 -9.68 -11.72 -3.81
C PRO A 97 -9.70 -12.45 -5.16
N ARG A 98 -10.86 -12.98 -5.59
CA ARG A 98 -10.99 -13.68 -6.88
C ARG A 98 -10.85 -12.70 -8.03
N ALA A 99 -11.53 -11.56 -7.95
CA ALA A 99 -11.40 -10.49 -8.94
C ALA A 99 -9.96 -9.92 -8.96
N ALA A 100 -9.29 -9.84 -7.80
CA ALA A 100 -7.90 -9.42 -7.71
C ALA A 100 -6.95 -10.40 -8.41
N LEU A 101 -7.14 -11.71 -8.24
CA LEU A 101 -6.34 -12.74 -8.91
C LEU A 101 -6.59 -12.77 -10.41
N GLU A 102 -7.83 -12.59 -10.88
CA GLU A 102 -8.13 -12.45 -12.31
C GLU A 102 -7.44 -11.21 -12.90
N TYR A 103 -7.55 -10.07 -12.21
CA TYR A 103 -6.86 -8.85 -12.62
C TYR A 103 -5.35 -9.05 -12.71
N ALA A 104 -4.75 -9.72 -11.73
CA ALA A 104 -3.33 -10.06 -11.70
C ALA A 104 -2.91 -10.95 -12.87
N GLY A 105 -3.72 -11.95 -13.22
CA GLY A 105 -3.46 -12.81 -14.38
C GLY A 105 -3.39 -12.03 -15.69
N ARG A 106 -4.31 -11.07 -15.88
CA ARG A 106 -4.27 -10.17 -17.04
C ARG A 106 -3.08 -9.21 -16.98
N LEU A 107 -2.78 -8.65 -15.81
CA LEU A 107 -1.68 -7.71 -15.61
C LEU A 107 -0.31 -8.36 -15.83
N LYS A 108 -0.16 -9.64 -15.50
CA LYS A 108 1.05 -10.42 -15.75
C LYS A 108 1.45 -10.38 -17.23
N LEU A 109 0.49 -10.57 -18.15
CA LEU A 109 0.74 -10.53 -19.58
C LEU A 109 1.25 -9.15 -20.03
N MET A 110 0.68 -8.07 -19.47
CA MET A 110 1.15 -6.71 -19.74
C MET A 110 2.54 -6.46 -19.16
N ARG A 111 2.82 -6.96 -17.95
CA ARG A 111 4.15 -6.90 -17.34
C ARG A 111 5.22 -7.52 -18.22
N GLU A 112 4.95 -8.72 -18.73
CA GLU A 112 5.87 -9.45 -19.61
C GLU A 112 6.06 -8.70 -20.93
N ARG A 113 4.99 -8.23 -21.54
CA ARG A 113 5.00 -7.53 -22.84
C ARG A 113 5.74 -6.20 -22.80
N LEU A 114 5.63 -5.44 -21.71
CA LEU A 114 6.18 -4.09 -21.56
C LEU A 114 7.39 -4.03 -20.61
N ALA A 115 8.02 -5.17 -20.32
CA ALA A 115 9.10 -5.33 -19.35
C ALA A 115 10.33 -4.44 -19.63
N ASP A 116 10.60 -4.12 -20.89
CA ASP A 116 11.73 -3.27 -21.28
C ASP A 116 11.49 -1.79 -20.96
N ASP A 117 10.23 -1.35 -20.88
CA ASP A 117 9.85 0.06 -20.74
C ASP A 117 9.27 0.36 -19.37
N LEU A 118 8.49 -0.57 -18.82
CA LEU A 118 7.73 -0.37 -17.58
C LEU A 118 8.10 -1.42 -16.53
N LEU A 119 8.29 -0.96 -15.30
CA LEU A 119 8.28 -1.82 -14.12
C LEU A 119 6.87 -1.79 -13.51
N ILE A 120 6.03 -2.76 -13.89
CA ILE A 120 4.64 -2.79 -13.44
C ILE A 120 4.52 -3.54 -12.11
N VAL A 121 3.90 -2.90 -11.12
CA VAL A 121 3.60 -3.44 -9.79
C VAL A 121 2.09 -3.33 -9.55
N MET A 122 1.44 -4.40 -9.11
CA MET A 122 0.00 -4.38 -8.87
C MET A 122 -0.33 -3.60 -7.59
N ARG A 123 -1.27 -2.66 -7.69
CA ARG A 123 -1.85 -1.96 -6.55
C ARG A 123 -2.80 -2.89 -5.79
N VAL A 124 -2.48 -3.20 -4.52
CA VAL A 124 -3.20 -4.15 -3.66
C VAL A 124 -3.46 -3.49 -2.31
N TYR A 125 -4.45 -2.60 -2.26
CA TYR A 125 -4.77 -1.83 -1.07
C TYR A 125 -5.88 -2.52 -0.27
N PHE A 126 -5.57 -2.91 0.95
CA PHE A 126 -6.48 -3.61 1.87
C PHE A 126 -7.15 -2.71 2.88
N GLU A 127 -6.63 -1.51 3.09
CA GLU A 127 -7.07 -0.55 4.09
C GLU A 127 -7.41 0.76 3.41
N LYS A 128 -8.47 1.41 3.87
CA LYS A 128 -8.95 2.68 3.30
C LYS A 128 -9.10 3.73 4.38
N PRO A 129 -8.37 4.87 4.29
CA PRO A 129 -8.54 5.97 5.20
C PRO A 129 -9.93 6.59 4.99
N ARG A 130 -10.69 6.76 6.08
CA ARG A 130 -12.01 7.37 6.05
C ARG A 130 -12.02 8.68 6.84
N THR A 131 -12.52 9.74 6.23
CA THR A 131 -12.71 11.03 6.90
C THR A 131 -13.89 10.97 7.87
N THR A 132 -14.89 10.15 7.54
CA THR A 132 -16.06 9.87 8.36
C THR A 132 -16.22 8.36 8.54
N VAL A 133 -17.42 7.83 8.72
CA VAL A 133 -17.71 6.40 8.76
C VAL A 133 -17.71 5.79 7.36
N GLY A 134 -17.46 4.47 7.26
CA GLY A 134 -17.47 3.72 6.02
C GLY A 134 -16.66 2.44 6.13
N TRP A 135 -16.74 1.59 5.11
CA TRP A 135 -15.93 0.37 5.04
C TRP A 135 -14.44 0.70 5.08
N LYS A 136 -13.73 0.14 6.07
CA LYS A 136 -12.31 0.43 6.35
C LYS A 136 -11.33 -0.42 5.55
N GLY A 137 -11.81 -1.36 4.74
CA GLY A 137 -11.00 -2.24 3.94
C GLY A 137 -11.14 -3.71 4.29
N LEU A 138 -10.53 -4.58 3.45
CA LEU A 138 -10.65 -6.03 3.55
C LEU A 138 -10.09 -6.59 4.87
N ILE A 139 -9.01 -6.02 5.39
CA ILE A 139 -8.45 -6.47 6.68
C ILE A 139 -9.45 -6.24 7.80
N ASN A 140 -10.11 -5.08 7.83
CA ASN A 140 -11.00 -4.71 8.92
C ASN A 140 -12.37 -5.40 8.84
N ASP A 141 -12.94 -5.50 7.63
CA ASP A 141 -14.28 -6.06 7.41
C ASP A 141 -14.32 -6.85 6.08
N PRO A 142 -13.78 -8.10 6.09
CA PRO A 142 -13.62 -8.91 4.89
C PRO A 142 -14.94 -9.36 4.27
N ASN A 143 -16.00 -9.40 5.05
CA ASN A 143 -17.31 -9.91 4.60
C ASN A 143 -18.25 -8.78 4.14
N LEU A 144 -17.87 -7.50 4.27
CA LEU A 144 -18.72 -6.34 3.97
C LEU A 144 -20.04 -6.32 4.78
N ASP A 145 -20.06 -6.92 5.98
CA ASP A 145 -21.25 -7.11 6.80
C ASP A 145 -21.17 -6.40 8.16
N GLY A 146 -20.09 -5.63 8.41
CA GLY A 146 -19.85 -4.96 9.68
C GLY A 146 -19.49 -5.91 10.82
N SER A 147 -19.14 -7.16 10.54
CA SER A 147 -18.76 -8.16 11.56
C SER A 147 -17.33 -7.94 12.09
N PHE A 148 -16.51 -7.16 11.40
CA PHE A 148 -15.13 -6.85 11.76
C PHE A 148 -14.29 -8.07 12.13
N LYS A 149 -14.34 -9.12 11.30
CA LYS A 149 -13.56 -10.35 11.47
C LYS A 149 -12.11 -10.13 11.05
N ILE A 150 -11.39 -9.27 11.78
CA ILE A 150 -10.03 -8.81 11.45
C ILE A 150 -9.05 -9.97 11.28
N ASN A 151 -9.08 -11.00 12.15
CA ASN A 151 -8.23 -12.18 11.99
C ASN A 151 -8.46 -12.91 10.66
N GLN A 152 -9.69 -12.95 10.16
CA GLN A 152 -10.00 -13.49 8.84
C GLN A 152 -9.45 -12.58 7.74
N GLY A 153 -9.63 -11.27 7.88
CA GLY A 153 -9.13 -10.27 6.92
C GLY A 153 -7.60 -10.33 6.76
N LEU A 154 -6.86 -10.43 7.86
CA LEU A 154 -5.40 -10.58 7.84
C LEU A 154 -4.95 -11.86 7.12
N ARG A 155 -5.63 -12.99 7.36
CA ARG A 155 -5.35 -14.25 6.66
C ARG A 155 -5.58 -14.13 5.15
N ILE A 156 -6.71 -13.54 4.76
CA ILE A 156 -7.07 -13.33 3.34
C ILE A 156 -6.04 -12.40 2.67
N ALA A 157 -5.67 -11.30 3.32
CA ALA A 157 -4.72 -10.33 2.79
C ALA A 157 -3.33 -10.96 2.57
N ARG A 158 -2.81 -11.69 3.58
CA ARG A 158 -1.51 -12.36 3.46
C ARG A 158 -1.51 -13.45 2.38
N LYS A 159 -2.57 -14.29 2.35
CA LYS A 159 -2.71 -15.34 1.33
C LYS A 159 -2.74 -14.75 -0.08
N LEU A 160 -3.53 -13.70 -0.30
CA LEU A 160 -3.60 -13.03 -1.60
C LEU A 160 -2.24 -12.47 -2.03
N LEU A 161 -1.52 -11.79 -1.13
CA LEU A 161 -0.19 -11.27 -1.44
C LEU A 161 0.80 -12.38 -1.79
N LEU A 162 0.74 -13.51 -1.09
CA LEU A 162 1.57 -14.69 -1.41
C LEU A 162 1.27 -15.21 -2.81
N ASP A 163 -0.03 -15.44 -3.12
CA ASP A 163 -0.47 -15.94 -4.42
C ASP A 163 -0.03 -15.01 -5.58
N LEU A 164 -0.18 -13.70 -5.40
CA LEU A 164 0.25 -12.71 -6.40
C LEU A 164 1.76 -12.79 -6.67
N ASN A 165 2.57 -12.84 -5.62
CA ASN A 165 4.01 -12.93 -5.77
C ASN A 165 4.46 -14.27 -6.37
N GLU A 166 3.80 -15.39 -6.04
CA GLU A 166 4.03 -16.71 -6.65
C GLU A 166 3.68 -16.72 -8.14
N MET A 167 2.67 -15.95 -8.56
CA MET A 167 2.35 -15.74 -9.98
C MET A 167 3.37 -14.86 -10.71
N GLY A 168 4.34 -14.26 -10.01
CA GLY A 168 5.29 -13.29 -10.56
C GLY A 168 4.70 -11.88 -10.70
N VAL A 169 3.62 -11.55 -9.98
CA VAL A 169 2.99 -10.22 -9.95
C VAL A 169 3.32 -9.55 -8.61
N PRO A 170 4.29 -8.63 -8.56
CA PRO A 170 4.66 -7.95 -7.34
C PRO A 170 3.56 -7.01 -6.88
N ALA A 171 3.43 -6.84 -5.55
CA ALA A 171 2.36 -6.08 -4.93
C ALA A 171 2.85 -4.76 -4.33
N ALA A 172 2.02 -3.72 -4.48
CA ALA A 172 2.14 -2.43 -3.82
C ALA A 172 0.94 -2.21 -2.89
N THR A 173 1.16 -1.66 -1.68
CA THR A 173 0.07 -1.36 -0.75
C THR A 173 0.22 0.02 -0.11
N GLU A 174 -0.85 0.54 0.51
CA GLU A 174 -0.78 1.67 1.42
C GLU A 174 -0.68 1.14 2.86
N PHE A 175 0.30 1.61 3.61
CA PHE A 175 0.43 1.30 5.03
C PHE A 175 -0.35 2.35 5.83
N LEU A 176 -1.56 1.98 6.25
CA LEU A 176 -2.45 2.86 7.01
C LEU A 176 -2.42 2.53 8.50
N ASP A 177 -2.60 1.26 8.87
CA ASP A 177 -2.46 0.78 10.23
C ASP A 177 -0.99 0.53 10.58
N LEU A 178 -0.63 0.68 11.86
CA LEU A 178 0.77 0.52 12.31
C LEU A 178 1.13 -0.92 12.70
N ILE A 179 0.13 -1.79 12.84
CA ILE A 179 0.29 -3.18 13.24
C ILE A 179 0.20 -4.11 12.02
N SER A 180 -0.70 -3.83 11.08
CA SER A 180 -0.90 -4.65 9.88
C SER A 180 0.39 -4.90 9.06
N PRO A 181 1.38 -3.99 9.02
CA PRO A 181 2.66 -4.26 8.37
C PRO A 181 3.40 -5.50 8.89
N GLN A 182 3.24 -5.84 10.18
CA GLN A 182 3.88 -7.03 10.75
C GLN A 182 3.37 -8.35 10.16
N TYR A 183 2.18 -8.32 9.56
CA TYR A 183 1.53 -9.48 8.92
C TYR A 183 1.84 -9.60 7.43
N VAL A 184 2.13 -8.47 6.74
CA VAL A 184 2.12 -8.46 5.27
C VAL A 184 3.32 -7.77 4.62
N ALA A 185 4.12 -6.96 5.34
CA ALA A 185 5.17 -6.14 4.72
C ALA A 185 6.28 -6.95 4.05
N ASP A 186 6.52 -8.18 4.49
CA ASP A 186 7.47 -9.12 3.87
C ASP A 186 7.07 -9.52 2.43
N LEU A 187 5.76 -9.44 2.10
CA LEU A 187 5.19 -9.76 0.79
C LEU A 187 4.93 -8.51 -0.10
N VAL A 188 5.33 -7.32 0.34
CA VAL A 188 5.11 -6.06 -0.36
C VAL A 188 6.39 -5.58 -1.03
N SER A 189 6.32 -5.24 -2.32
CA SER A 189 7.45 -4.75 -3.10
C SER A 189 7.59 -3.23 -3.09
N TRP A 190 6.48 -2.49 -2.88
CA TRP A 190 6.44 -1.03 -2.79
C TRP A 190 5.31 -0.58 -1.86
N GLY A 191 5.57 0.43 -1.04
CA GLY A 191 4.62 0.96 -0.08
C GLY A 191 4.28 2.43 -0.32
N ALA A 192 3.04 2.83 0.00
CA ALA A 192 2.63 4.24 0.04
C ALA A 192 2.30 4.66 1.48
N ILE A 193 2.58 5.94 1.78
CA ILE A 193 1.98 6.67 2.89
C ILE A 193 0.99 7.67 2.29
N GLY A 194 -0.27 7.57 2.69
CA GLY A 194 -1.36 8.36 2.14
C GLY A 194 -1.30 9.84 2.54
N ALA A 195 -2.02 10.69 1.80
CA ALA A 195 -2.04 12.14 2.05
C ALA A 195 -2.54 12.54 3.44
N ARG A 196 -3.38 11.70 4.09
CA ARG A 196 -3.89 11.96 5.45
C ARG A 196 -2.93 11.53 6.55
N THR A 197 -1.92 10.72 6.21
CA THR A 197 -0.96 10.13 7.15
C THR A 197 0.47 10.59 6.94
N THR A 198 0.77 11.29 5.85
CA THR A 198 2.11 11.83 5.55
C THR A 198 2.61 12.81 6.64
N GLU A 199 1.73 13.55 7.32
CA GLU A 199 2.10 14.41 8.46
C GLU A 199 2.36 13.63 9.76
N SER A 200 1.89 12.39 9.86
CA SER A 200 1.95 11.60 11.08
C SER A 200 3.38 11.14 11.37
N GLN A 201 3.91 11.49 12.55
CA GLN A 201 5.21 11.05 13.02
C GLN A 201 5.34 9.52 12.97
N VAL A 202 4.35 8.79 13.51
CA VAL A 202 4.42 7.33 13.61
C VAL A 202 4.43 6.63 12.25
N HIS A 203 3.84 7.23 11.20
CA HIS A 203 3.92 6.69 9.83
C HIS A 203 5.29 6.96 9.19
N ARG A 204 5.95 8.07 9.53
CA ARG A 204 7.34 8.36 9.11
C ARG A 204 8.32 7.42 9.78
N GLU A 205 8.12 7.15 11.07
CA GLU A 205 8.88 6.17 11.84
C GLU A 205 8.69 4.75 11.27
N LEU A 206 7.44 4.34 11.00
CA LEU A 206 7.15 3.07 10.33
C LEU A 206 7.90 2.97 8.99
N ALA A 207 7.80 3.99 8.13
CA ALA A 207 8.42 3.99 6.81
C ALA A 207 9.96 3.86 6.89
N SER A 208 10.59 4.41 7.95
CA SER A 208 12.03 4.29 8.17
C SER A 208 12.53 2.86 8.36
N GLY A 209 11.65 1.95 8.76
CA GLY A 209 11.95 0.54 9.01
C GLY A 209 11.41 -0.44 7.98
N LEU A 210 10.62 0.02 7.00
CA LEU A 210 10.09 -0.85 5.95
C LEU A 210 11.21 -1.32 5.01
N SER A 211 11.16 -2.60 4.65
CA SER A 211 12.14 -3.22 3.73
C SER A 211 11.83 -2.98 2.25
N CYS A 212 10.83 -2.17 1.93
CA CYS A 212 10.48 -1.79 0.56
C CYS A 212 10.63 -0.28 0.35
N PRO A 213 10.81 0.19 -0.89
CA PRO A 213 10.70 1.60 -1.24
C PRO A 213 9.33 2.17 -0.85
N VAL A 214 9.30 3.45 -0.43
CA VAL A 214 8.09 4.11 0.08
C VAL A 214 7.84 5.44 -0.61
N GLY A 215 6.64 5.58 -1.19
CA GLY A 215 6.15 6.85 -1.74
C GLY A 215 5.30 7.61 -0.72
N PHE A 216 5.61 8.89 -0.49
CA PHE A 216 4.83 9.80 0.36
C PHE A 216 3.96 10.71 -0.49
N LYS A 217 2.63 10.67 -0.32
CA LYS A 217 1.71 11.57 -1.01
C LYS A 217 1.82 12.97 -0.44
N ASN A 218 1.76 14.00 -1.28
CA ASN A 218 1.57 15.37 -0.82
C ASN A 218 0.25 15.54 -0.06
N GLY A 219 0.14 16.59 0.76
CA GLY A 219 -1.05 16.87 1.56
C GLY A 219 -2.34 16.96 0.74
N THR A 220 -3.48 16.75 1.37
CA THR A 220 -4.80 16.79 0.71
C THR A 220 -5.13 18.17 0.13
N ASP A 221 -4.54 19.22 0.67
CA ASP A 221 -4.63 20.61 0.19
C ASP A 221 -3.68 20.93 -1.00
N GLY A 222 -2.76 20.01 -1.33
CA GLY A 222 -1.73 20.16 -2.35
C GLY A 222 -0.35 20.52 -1.82
N THR A 223 -0.19 20.69 -0.49
CA THR A 223 1.10 21.08 0.12
C THR A 223 2.17 20.01 -0.08
N LEU A 224 3.27 20.38 -0.75
CA LEU A 224 4.41 19.50 -1.00
C LEU A 224 5.32 19.36 0.24
N LYS A 225 5.41 20.42 1.05
CA LYS A 225 6.33 20.48 2.20
C LYS A 225 6.15 19.29 3.15
N VAL A 226 4.92 18.85 3.40
CA VAL A 226 4.65 17.73 4.32
C VAL A 226 5.27 16.41 3.83
N ALA A 227 5.29 16.18 2.52
CA ALA A 227 5.91 15.00 1.93
C ALA A 227 7.45 15.12 1.89
N VAL A 228 7.98 16.32 1.62
CA VAL A 228 9.43 16.60 1.70
C VAL A 228 9.94 16.34 3.12
N ASP A 229 9.25 16.87 4.15
CA ASP A 229 9.61 16.66 5.55
C ASP A 229 9.48 15.17 5.94
N ALA A 230 8.47 14.46 5.40
CA ALA A 230 8.27 13.04 5.65
C ALA A 230 9.42 12.18 5.08
N ILE A 231 9.86 12.45 3.85
CA ILE A 231 10.98 11.76 3.21
C ILE A 231 12.27 12.00 4.02
N ARG A 232 12.55 13.25 4.41
CA ARG A 232 13.72 13.58 5.24
C ARG A 232 13.69 12.84 6.58
N SER A 233 12.53 12.77 7.22
CA SER A 233 12.36 12.05 8.48
C SER A 233 12.57 10.56 8.28
N ALA A 234 11.83 9.92 7.35
CA ALA A 234 11.87 8.49 7.13
C ALA A 234 13.24 7.97 6.65
N SER A 235 14.08 8.83 6.05
CA SER A 235 15.44 8.45 5.67
C SER A 235 16.44 8.46 6.82
N GLN A 236 16.03 8.86 8.04
CA GLN A 236 16.90 8.88 9.22
C GLN A 236 16.58 7.69 10.15
N PRO A 237 17.52 7.29 11.04
CA PRO A 237 17.26 6.33 12.10
C PRO A 237 16.20 6.81 13.09
N HIS A 238 15.35 5.89 13.56
CA HIS A 238 14.30 6.15 14.54
C HIS A 238 14.26 5.09 15.64
N HIS A 239 13.66 5.46 16.80
CA HIS A 239 13.33 4.55 17.88
C HIS A 239 11.86 4.75 18.25
N PHE A 240 11.03 3.71 18.16
CA PHE A 240 9.61 3.81 18.40
C PHE A 240 9.00 2.49 18.91
N LEU A 241 7.78 2.58 19.44
CA LEU A 241 7.06 1.40 19.91
C LEU A 241 6.36 0.70 18.72
N SER A 242 6.53 -0.60 18.62
CA SER A 242 5.85 -1.43 17.64
C SER A 242 5.60 -2.84 18.17
N LEU A 243 5.02 -3.71 17.34
CA LEU A 243 4.70 -5.09 17.67
C LEU A 243 5.69 -6.05 16.98
N THR A 244 6.23 -7.01 17.74
CA THR A 244 7.08 -8.08 17.18
C THR A 244 6.23 -9.11 16.41
N LYS A 245 6.90 -10.04 15.71
CA LYS A 245 6.21 -11.16 15.04
C LYS A 245 5.48 -12.08 16.02
N GLU A 246 5.95 -12.17 17.26
CA GLU A 246 5.32 -12.93 18.35
C GLU A 246 4.14 -12.18 19.00
N GLY A 247 3.78 -10.99 18.49
CA GLY A 247 2.68 -10.20 19.03
C GLY A 247 3.00 -9.49 20.35
N ARG A 248 4.26 -9.18 20.62
CA ARG A 248 4.70 -8.47 21.83
C ARG A 248 5.09 -7.03 21.52
N SER A 249 4.70 -6.11 22.39
CA SER A 249 5.17 -4.73 22.30
C SER A 249 6.69 -4.67 22.49
N ALA A 250 7.39 -3.91 21.65
CA ALA A 250 8.83 -3.76 21.66
C ALA A 250 9.25 -2.37 21.23
N ILE A 251 10.50 -2.00 21.54
CA ILE A 251 11.14 -0.80 20.99
C ILE A 251 11.87 -1.22 19.71
N PHE A 252 11.47 -0.62 18.58
CA PHE A 252 12.13 -0.82 17.31
C PHE A 252 13.17 0.28 17.09
N SER A 253 14.35 -0.12 16.63
CA SER A 253 15.40 0.78 16.18
C SER A 253 15.62 0.57 14.69
N THR A 254 15.50 1.61 13.87
CA THR A 254 15.63 1.54 12.43
C THR A 254 16.88 2.26 11.94
N SER A 255 17.32 1.94 10.73
CA SER A 255 18.47 2.59 10.06
C SER A 255 18.07 3.80 9.21
N GLY A 256 16.76 4.00 8.99
CA GLY A 256 16.23 4.86 7.95
C GLY A 256 16.04 4.12 6.63
N ASN A 257 15.13 4.66 5.79
CA ASN A 257 14.81 4.12 4.47
C ASN A 257 15.28 5.10 3.38
N PRO A 258 16.36 4.80 2.65
CA PRO A 258 16.89 5.70 1.60
C PRO A 258 16.02 5.74 0.34
N ASP A 259 15.11 4.77 0.17
CA ASP A 259 14.29 4.61 -1.04
C ASP A 259 12.92 5.29 -0.90
N CYS A 260 12.89 6.43 -0.19
CA CYS A 260 11.69 7.25 -0.07
C CYS A 260 11.61 8.29 -1.20
N HIS A 261 10.40 8.52 -1.75
CA HIS A 261 10.15 9.48 -2.80
C HIS A 261 8.77 10.14 -2.67
N ILE A 262 8.52 11.21 -3.42
CA ILE A 262 7.24 11.93 -3.39
C ILE A 262 6.24 11.34 -4.41
N ILE A 263 4.94 11.41 -4.06
CA ILE A 263 3.83 11.14 -4.96
C ILE A 263 2.99 12.41 -5.08
N LEU A 264 2.88 12.94 -6.30
CA LEU A 264 2.02 14.06 -6.64
C LEU A 264 0.59 13.56 -6.88
N ARG A 265 -0.35 13.89 -5.98
CA ARG A 265 -1.74 13.42 -6.04
C ARG A 265 -2.78 14.52 -6.24
N GLY A 266 -2.28 15.75 -6.54
CA GLY A 266 -3.12 16.94 -6.57
C GLY A 266 -3.49 17.47 -5.18
N GLY A 267 -4.31 18.50 -5.15
CA GLY A 267 -4.81 19.14 -3.96
C GLY A 267 -6.09 19.92 -4.29
N LYS A 268 -6.09 21.24 -4.04
CA LYS A 268 -7.15 22.14 -4.53
C LYS A 268 -7.21 22.20 -6.05
N GLN A 269 -6.06 21.98 -6.68
CA GLN A 269 -5.87 21.87 -8.14
C GLN A 269 -5.03 20.64 -8.44
N PRO A 270 -5.12 20.08 -9.65
CA PRO A 270 -4.17 19.09 -10.16
C PRO A 270 -2.72 19.59 -10.08
N ASN A 271 -1.75 18.66 -9.96
CA ASN A 271 -0.33 18.98 -9.88
C ASN A 271 0.56 18.02 -10.69
N TYR A 272 0.03 17.51 -11.80
CA TYR A 272 0.74 16.60 -12.71
C TYR A 272 1.39 17.32 -13.91
N ASP A 273 1.00 18.56 -14.18
CA ASP A 273 1.52 19.35 -15.29
C ASP A 273 3.03 19.67 -15.14
N ALA A 274 3.68 20.01 -16.24
CA ALA A 274 5.11 20.22 -16.29
C ALA A 274 5.62 21.31 -15.30
N THR A 275 4.82 22.35 -15.05
CA THR A 275 5.14 23.43 -14.11
C THR A 275 5.10 22.92 -12.67
N SER A 276 4.07 22.16 -12.33
CA SER A 276 3.89 21.56 -11.02
C SER A 276 4.98 20.51 -10.72
N VAL A 277 5.30 19.68 -11.71
CA VAL A 277 6.41 18.70 -11.62
C VAL A 277 7.75 19.42 -11.42
N ALA A 278 8.04 20.48 -12.21
CA ALA A 278 9.27 21.26 -12.07
C ALA A 278 9.38 21.92 -10.69
N LYS A 279 8.26 22.43 -10.15
CA LYS A 279 8.22 22.98 -8.80
C LYS A 279 8.55 21.92 -7.75
N ALA A 280 7.94 20.73 -7.82
CA ALA A 280 8.23 19.63 -6.89
C ALA A 280 9.71 19.21 -6.94
N VAL A 281 10.28 19.11 -8.13
CA VAL A 281 11.70 18.84 -8.36
C VAL A 281 12.59 19.92 -7.73
N SER A 282 12.23 21.20 -7.86
CA SER A 282 12.95 22.32 -7.24
C SER A 282 12.90 22.27 -5.72
N ASP A 283 11.71 22.01 -5.15
CA ASP A 283 11.50 21.90 -3.70
C ASP A 283 12.32 20.74 -3.09
N LEU A 284 12.34 19.57 -3.76
CA LEU A 284 13.15 18.41 -3.37
C LEU A 284 14.64 18.72 -3.41
N LYS A 285 15.14 19.35 -4.49
CA LYS A 285 16.55 19.78 -4.60
C LYS A 285 16.94 20.75 -3.50
N ALA A 286 16.09 21.74 -3.22
CA ALA A 286 16.32 22.73 -2.16
C ALA A 286 16.38 22.06 -0.77
N ALA A 287 15.69 20.93 -0.59
CA ALA A 287 15.73 20.12 0.63
C ALA A 287 16.91 19.13 0.68
N GLY A 288 17.76 19.05 -0.35
CA GLY A 288 18.88 18.09 -0.45
C GLY A 288 18.42 16.65 -0.68
N LEU A 289 17.24 16.44 -1.27
CA LEU A 289 16.67 15.14 -1.57
C LEU A 289 16.78 14.77 -3.04
N ASN A 290 16.64 13.48 -3.36
CA ASN A 290 16.50 13.01 -4.73
C ASN A 290 15.29 13.68 -5.37
N ALA A 291 15.51 14.40 -6.49
CA ALA A 291 14.50 15.20 -7.16
C ALA A 291 13.66 14.34 -8.14
N LEU A 292 13.07 13.29 -7.60
CA LEU A 292 12.32 12.28 -8.34
C LEU A 292 10.87 12.25 -7.85
N VAL A 293 9.92 12.17 -8.80
CA VAL A 293 8.50 12.24 -8.52
C VAL A 293 7.74 11.07 -9.16
N MET A 294 6.80 10.50 -8.43
CA MET A 294 5.71 9.69 -8.97
C MET A 294 4.47 10.56 -9.13
N VAL A 295 3.68 10.35 -10.17
CA VAL A 295 2.41 11.05 -10.38
C VAL A 295 1.26 10.06 -10.18
N ASP A 296 0.36 10.40 -9.26
CA ASP A 296 -0.90 9.70 -9.06
C ASP A 296 -1.95 10.27 -10.04
N PHE A 297 -2.41 9.47 -10.98
CA PHE A 297 -3.34 9.89 -12.04
C PHE A 297 -4.78 10.05 -11.54
N SER A 298 -5.10 9.41 -10.42
CA SER A 298 -6.41 9.47 -9.77
C SER A 298 -6.53 10.67 -8.80
N HIS A 299 -7.45 10.60 -7.86
CA HIS A 299 -7.67 11.55 -6.78
C HIS A 299 -7.93 12.99 -7.26
N ALA A 300 -7.16 13.98 -6.79
CA ALA A 300 -7.38 15.36 -7.20
C ALA A 300 -6.78 15.67 -8.58
N ASN A 301 -5.83 14.89 -9.06
CA ASN A 301 -5.28 15.04 -10.40
C ASN A 301 -6.33 14.76 -11.50
N SER A 302 -7.21 13.79 -11.27
CA SER A 302 -8.35 13.50 -12.15
C SER A 302 -9.62 14.24 -11.75
N LEU A 303 -9.59 15.12 -10.76
CA LEU A 303 -10.77 15.77 -10.16
C LEU A 303 -11.84 14.75 -9.71
N LYS A 304 -11.41 13.55 -9.31
CA LYS A 304 -12.22 12.38 -8.93
C LYS A 304 -13.07 11.78 -10.05
N ASP A 305 -12.83 12.16 -11.29
CA ASP A 305 -13.38 11.50 -12.48
C ASP A 305 -12.36 10.49 -13.00
N HIS A 306 -12.69 9.19 -12.91
CA HIS A 306 -11.76 8.12 -13.28
C HIS A 306 -11.34 8.16 -14.76
N GLN A 307 -12.20 8.63 -15.67
CA GLN A 307 -11.87 8.74 -17.08
C GLN A 307 -10.76 9.77 -17.35
N ARG A 308 -10.66 10.79 -16.52
CA ARG A 308 -9.61 11.81 -16.65
C ARG A 308 -8.22 11.29 -16.30
N GLN A 309 -8.09 10.10 -15.72
CA GLN A 309 -6.78 9.42 -15.57
C GLN A 309 -6.09 9.22 -16.92
N LEU A 310 -6.86 9.06 -18.03
CA LEU A 310 -6.33 8.93 -19.38
C LEU A 310 -5.70 10.24 -19.88
N GLU A 311 -6.35 11.38 -19.60
CA GLU A 311 -5.81 12.72 -19.92
C GLU A 311 -4.52 13.00 -19.14
N VAL A 312 -4.52 12.71 -17.83
CA VAL A 312 -3.34 12.84 -16.96
C VAL A 312 -2.19 11.98 -17.50
N GLY A 313 -2.48 10.73 -17.87
CA GLY A 313 -1.48 9.82 -18.40
C GLY A 313 -0.91 10.24 -19.75
N GLN A 314 -1.73 10.82 -20.63
CA GLN A 314 -1.27 11.38 -21.90
C GLN A 314 -0.33 12.58 -21.71
N ASP A 315 -0.65 13.48 -20.78
CA ASP A 315 0.20 14.62 -20.42
C ASP A 315 1.55 14.14 -19.84
N VAL A 316 1.50 13.27 -18.82
CA VAL A 316 2.70 12.71 -18.20
C VAL A 316 3.57 11.96 -19.22
N SER A 317 2.96 11.17 -20.11
CA SER A 317 3.69 10.48 -21.18
C SER A 317 4.39 11.48 -22.13
N THR A 318 3.73 12.59 -22.46
CA THR A 318 4.30 13.67 -23.28
C THR A 318 5.49 14.32 -22.59
N GLN A 319 5.42 14.60 -21.30
CA GLN A 319 6.53 15.12 -20.52
C GLN A 319 7.74 14.14 -20.50
N ILE A 320 7.46 12.85 -20.31
CA ILE A 320 8.48 11.79 -20.33
C ILE A 320 9.15 11.75 -21.72
N ALA A 321 8.35 11.72 -22.81
CA ALA A 321 8.83 11.69 -24.19
C ALA A 321 9.70 12.89 -24.53
N ALA A 322 9.41 14.08 -23.97
CA ALA A 322 10.21 15.30 -24.12
C ALA A 322 11.53 15.26 -23.33
N GLY A 323 11.84 14.16 -22.64
CA GLY A 323 13.12 13.95 -21.95
C GLY A 323 13.07 14.23 -20.45
N ASN A 324 11.91 14.40 -19.83
CA ASN A 324 11.83 14.55 -18.36
C ASN A 324 12.31 13.28 -17.65
N GLN A 325 13.41 13.39 -16.91
CA GLN A 325 14.03 12.30 -16.14
C GLN A 325 13.52 12.26 -14.69
N ALA A 326 12.86 13.31 -14.20
CA ALA A 326 12.42 13.41 -12.83
C ALA A 326 11.15 12.60 -12.57
N ILE A 327 10.32 12.36 -13.61
CA ILE A 327 9.13 11.51 -13.49
C ILE A 327 9.58 10.05 -13.56
N ILE A 328 9.60 9.39 -12.40
CA ILE A 328 10.05 7.99 -12.26
C ILE A 328 8.90 7.00 -12.15
N GLY A 329 7.68 7.48 -11.95
CA GLY A 329 6.55 6.56 -11.76
C GLY A 329 5.19 7.18 -11.97
N ALA A 330 4.21 6.29 -12.18
CA ALA A 330 2.80 6.55 -12.31
C ALA A 330 2.01 5.66 -11.35
N MET A 331 0.94 6.21 -10.75
CA MET A 331 -0.03 5.44 -9.96
C MET A 331 -1.40 5.56 -10.61
N ILE A 332 -2.07 4.42 -10.84
CA ILE A 332 -3.30 4.33 -11.62
C ILE A 332 -4.33 3.50 -10.88
N GLU A 333 -5.55 4.01 -10.71
CA GLU A 333 -6.69 3.25 -10.19
C GLU A 333 -7.47 2.60 -11.33
N SER A 334 -7.34 1.27 -11.42
CA SER A 334 -7.84 0.42 -12.49
C SER A 334 -8.49 -0.84 -11.92
N HIS A 335 -9.55 -1.33 -12.57
CA HIS A 335 -10.16 -2.62 -12.23
C HIS A 335 -10.62 -3.35 -13.52
N LEU A 336 -11.19 -4.57 -13.36
CA LEU A 336 -11.75 -5.33 -14.50
C LEU A 336 -12.88 -4.56 -15.19
N GLN A 337 -13.75 -3.89 -14.40
CA GLN A 337 -14.86 -3.06 -14.85
C GLN A 337 -14.61 -1.60 -14.47
N ALA A 338 -14.96 -0.69 -15.36
CA ALA A 338 -14.87 0.76 -15.12
C ALA A 338 -15.88 1.24 -14.07
N GLY A 339 -15.56 2.36 -13.42
CA GLY A 339 -16.46 3.04 -12.50
C GLY A 339 -16.40 2.51 -11.06
N ARG A 340 -17.48 2.75 -10.33
CA ARG A 340 -17.67 2.29 -8.93
C ARG A 340 -19.12 1.92 -8.69
N GLN A 341 -19.34 1.22 -7.61
CA GLN A 341 -20.66 0.85 -7.09
C GLN A 341 -20.75 1.11 -5.60
N ASP A 342 -21.96 1.26 -5.09
CA ASP A 342 -22.23 1.30 -3.66
C ASP A 342 -22.64 -0.11 -3.18
N VAL A 343 -22.08 -0.54 -2.04
CA VAL A 343 -22.44 -1.82 -1.43
C VAL A 343 -23.80 -1.68 -0.78
N GLN A 344 -24.74 -2.54 -1.20
CA GLN A 344 -26.08 -2.60 -0.62
C GLN A 344 -26.15 -3.77 0.39
N PRO A 345 -26.71 -3.57 1.58
CA PRO A 345 -26.89 -4.65 2.54
C PRO A 345 -27.64 -5.84 1.93
N GLY A 346 -27.08 -7.05 2.07
CA GLY A 346 -27.69 -8.28 1.57
C GLY A 346 -27.54 -8.51 0.06
N GLN A 347 -26.84 -7.65 -0.68
CA GLN A 347 -26.53 -7.86 -2.09
C GLN A 347 -25.04 -8.07 -2.31
N SER A 348 -24.68 -9.00 -3.18
CA SER A 348 -23.30 -9.15 -3.61
C SER A 348 -22.94 -8.02 -4.57
N PRO A 349 -21.77 -7.34 -4.38
CA PRO A 349 -21.29 -6.36 -5.34
C PRO A 349 -21.11 -6.96 -6.74
N ALA A 350 -21.27 -6.15 -7.78
CA ALA A 350 -20.93 -6.53 -9.14
C ALA A 350 -19.47 -6.93 -9.23
N TYR A 351 -19.19 -8.04 -9.89
CA TYR A 351 -17.86 -8.62 -9.98
C TYR A 351 -16.89 -7.69 -10.72
N GLY A 352 -15.71 -7.49 -10.16
CA GLY A 352 -14.62 -6.74 -10.81
C GLY A 352 -14.83 -5.24 -10.91
N GLN A 353 -15.78 -4.65 -10.18
CA GLN A 353 -16.00 -3.20 -10.12
C GLN A 353 -15.70 -2.66 -8.71
N SER A 354 -15.08 -1.50 -8.63
CA SER A 354 -14.70 -0.88 -7.35
C SER A 354 -15.89 -0.56 -6.45
N ILE A 355 -15.72 -0.77 -5.15
CA ILE A 355 -16.67 -0.36 -4.09
C ILE A 355 -16.19 0.88 -3.31
N THR A 356 -15.10 1.50 -3.77
CA THR A 356 -14.54 2.73 -3.17
C THR A 356 -14.46 3.82 -4.23
N ASP A 357 -13.28 4.33 -4.61
CA ASP A 357 -13.20 5.33 -5.68
C ASP A 357 -13.32 4.66 -7.05
N ALA A 358 -13.87 5.39 -8.02
CA ALA A 358 -14.07 4.88 -9.37
C ALA A 358 -12.72 4.62 -10.06
N CYS A 359 -12.63 3.49 -10.78
CA CYS A 359 -11.44 3.03 -11.48
C CYS A 359 -11.68 3.09 -13.00
N ILE A 360 -10.63 3.22 -13.81
CA ILE A 360 -10.69 2.91 -15.24
C ILE A 360 -10.88 1.40 -15.46
N GLY A 361 -11.46 1.03 -16.58
CA GLY A 361 -11.63 -0.38 -16.96
C GLY A 361 -10.35 -1.02 -17.48
N TRP A 362 -10.41 -2.33 -17.73
CA TRP A 362 -9.24 -3.08 -18.20
C TRP A 362 -8.73 -2.57 -19.56
N ASP A 363 -9.62 -2.34 -20.54
CA ASP A 363 -9.22 -1.93 -21.88
C ASP A 363 -8.54 -0.55 -21.88
N ASP A 364 -9.08 0.40 -21.13
CA ASP A 364 -8.46 1.72 -20.91
C ASP A 364 -7.09 1.58 -20.25
N SER A 365 -6.95 0.63 -19.32
CA SER A 365 -5.68 0.38 -18.63
C SER A 365 -4.61 -0.15 -19.57
N VAL A 366 -4.96 -1.07 -20.48
CA VAL A 366 -4.07 -1.56 -21.51
C VAL A 366 -3.61 -0.41 -22.43
N ALA A 367 -4.54 0.40 -22.90
CA ALA A 367 -4.22 1.55 -23.75
C ALA A 367 -3.29 2.54 -23.05
N LEU A 368 -3.56 2.84 -21.77
CA LEU A 368 -2.75 3.77 -20.97
C LEU A 368 -1.33 3.23 -20.72
N LEU A 369 -1.17 1.94 -20.45
CA LEU A 369 0.14 1.31 -20.30
C LEU A 369 0.97 1.40 -21.59
N GLU A 370 0.35 1.21 -22.75
CA GLU A 370 1.04 1.38 -24.05
C GLU A 370 1.47 2.84 -24.31
N VAL A 371 0.64 3.80 -23.94
CA VAL A 371 0.97 5.24 -24.03
C VAL A 371 2.20 5.54 -23.16
N LEU A 372 2.25 5.05 -21.93
CA LEU A 372 3.39 5.26 -21.02
C LEU A 372 4.66 4.59 -21.54
N ALA A 373 4.57 3.38 -22.05
CA ALA A 373 5.70 2.66 -22.64
C ALA A 373 6.26 3.38 -23.88
N ALA A 374 5.38 3.91 -24.74
CA ALA A 374 5.78 4.74 -25.88
C ALA A 374 6.52 6.01 -25.44
N GLY A 375 6.07 6.66 -24.37
CA GLY A 375 6.75 7.82 -23.78
C GLY A 375 8.18 7.47 -23.30
N VAL A 376 8.36 6.34 -22.64
CA VAL A 376 9.68 5.87 -22.19
C VAL A 376 10.60 5.58 -23.38
N ARG A 377 10.10 4.90 -24.42
CA ARG A 377 10.86 4.65 -25.67
C ARG A 377 11.32 5.95 -26.33
N ALA A 378 10.43 6.92 -26.44
CA ALA A 378 10.75 8.24 -27.00
C ALA A 378 11.80 8.98 -26.16
N ARG A 379 11.72 8.91 -24.82
CA ARG A 379 12.72 9.49 -23.89
C ARG A 379 14.12 8.93 -24.17
N ARG A 380 14.25 7.62 -24.37
CA ARG A 380 15.55 6.99 -24.71
C ARG A 380 16.12 7.48 -26.03
N GLN A 381 15.29 7.58 -27.06
CA GLN A 381 15.68 8.11 -28.36
C GLN A 381 16.17 9.59 -28.26
N HIS A 382 15.46 10.40 -27.50
CA HIS A 382 15.83 11.79 -27.25
C HIS A 382 17.19 11.94 -26.59
N LYS A 383 17.52 11.05 -25.64
CA LYS A 383 18.83 11.01 -24.96
C LYS A 383 19.96 10.66 -25.94
N HIS A 384 19.77 9.68 -26.81
CA HIS A 384 20.78 9.28 -27.82
C HIS A 384 21.06 10.39 -28.82
N THR A 385 20.05 11.13 -29.24
CA THR A 385 20.24 12.26 -30.18
C THR A 385 21.05 13.41 -29.59
N LYS A 386 20.85 13.71 -28.28
CA LYS A 386 21.63 14.76 -27.58
C LYS A 386 23.08 14.38 -27.28
N VAL A 387 23.43 13.11 -27.21
CA VAL A 387 24.81 12.64 -26.99
C VAL A 387 25.58 12.61 -28.30
N ALA A 388 24.88 12.49 -29.46
CA ALA A 388 25.48 12.45 -30.80
C ALA A 388 25.64 13.85 -31.46
N SER A 389 25.10 14.91 -30.85
CA SER A 389 25.26 16.34 -31.24
C SER A 389 26.28 17.04 -30.35
#